data_619e00d9d718440ba5ee7eb962ee08f5
#
_entry.id   619e00d9d718440ba5ee7eb962ee08f5
#
_cell.length_a   1.000
_cell.length_b   1.000
_cell.length_c   1.000
_cell.angle_alpha   90.00
_cell.angle_beta   90.00
_cell.angle_gamma   90.00
#
_symmetry.space_group_name_H-M   'P 1'
#
loop_
_entity.id
_entity.type
_entity.pdbx_description
1 polymer ?
#
loop_
_entity_poly.entity_id
_entity_poly.type
_entity_poly.pdbx_seq_one_letter_code
_entity_poly.pdbx_strand_id
1 'polypeptide(L)'
;MFGDGPIDLLLLPGPSIPIDSVDAEPSMFRFHRRLAAFARVIRLDQRGIGLSSRVPSIDEIGPQFWAKDVVAVMSAVGCERAAIVAPSFTSMTGLTLAAEYPERVSSLVIINGAARTLYAPDYPMGAEIEDLDPYTTLAIDPDAVEQGFDMLGMIAPSVARDDAFRAWWDAAGNRAASPSMARAMILAIRQADVRDALPRITAPTLILHRVDSEFTPVAHGRYLADNIAGSRFVELPGEDTLYWVGETATMLDEIEEFITGMRGGSEAERLLTTIVFTDIVGSTERAALLGDGRWRDLLDNHDTIIRHELQRFGGREVNTAGDGFVATFSSPSAALACADDIVDAVRVLGIEVRVGIHAGEVEVRGSDVAGMAVHIGARVAAHAEASEVLVSSTVRDIVTGSRHRFADRGAGELRGVPGRWQLCALVRERTSVRR
;
A
#
# COMPACT_ATOMS: atom_id res chain seq x y z
N MET A 1 1.92 18.85 -1.12
CA MET A 1 2.96 18.66 -0.08
C MET A 1 2.29 18.08 1.15
N PHE A 2 2.97 17.22 1.89
CA PHE A 2 2.47 16.63 3.14
C PHE A 2 3.66 16.15 4.00
N GLY A 3 3.43 15.98 5.32
CA GLY A 3 4.48 15.74 6.30
C GLY A 3 5.14 17.05 6.75
N ASP A 4 5.63 17.02 8.00
CA ASP A 4 6.24 18.19 8.67
C ASP A 4 7.70 17.90 9.08
N GLY A 5 8.31 16.88 8.47
CA GLY A 5 9.71 16.52 8.73
C GLY A 5 10.69 17.63 8.35
N PRO A 6 11.89 17.64 8.95
CA PRO A 6 12.87 18.70 8.76
C PRO A 6 13.59 18.65 7.40
N ILE A 7 13.40 17.58 6.64
CA ILE A 7 14.09 17.35 5.37
C ILE A 7 13.09 17.49 4.23
N ASP A 8 13.40 18.29 3.22
CA ASP A 8 12.64 18.30 1.98
C ASP A 8 12.97 17.06 1.16
N LEU A 9 11.94 16.28 0.84
CA LEU A 9 12.03 15.10 0.01
C LEU A 9 11.10 15.26 -1.20
N LEU A 10 11.68 15.21 -2.37
CA LEU A 10 10.93 15.25 -3.62
C LEU A 10 10.82 13.84 -4.19
N LEU A 11 9.60 13.34 -4.25
CA LEU A 11 9.30 12.05 -4.87
C LEU A 11 8.84 12.27 -6.30
N LEU A 12 9.63 11.78 -7.26
CA LEU A 12 9.30 11.86 -8.68
C LEU A 12 8.28 10.77 -9.02
N PRO A 13 7.05 11.13 -9.41
CA PRO A 13 6.02 10.14 -9.73
C PRO A 13 6.26 9.57 -11.13
N GLY A 14 5.78 8.33 -11.32
CA GLY A 14 5.73 7.76 -12.66
C GLY A 14 4.72 8.47 -13.56
N PRO A 15 4.84 8.35 -14.88
CA PRO A 15 3.97 9.04 -15.84
C PRO A 15 2.52 8.50 -15.89
N SER A 16 2.25 7.40 -15.20
CA SER A 16 0.95 6.70 -15.29
C SER A 16 -0.02 7.02 -14.15
N ILE A 17 0.42 7.72 -13.11
CA ILE A 17 -0.39 7.94 -11.91
C ILE A 17 -0.33 9.41 -11.51
N PRO A 18 -1.42 10.17 -11.71
CA PRO A 18 -1.48 11.55 -11.27
C PRO A 18 -1.64 11.65 -9.74
N ILE A 19 -1.22 12.79 -9.16
CA ILE A 19 -1.17 12.97 -7.70
C ILE A 19 -2.54 12.77 -7.03
N ASP A 20 -3.63 13.09 -7.69
CA ASP A 20 -4.99 12.94 -7.17
C ASP A 20 -5.44 11.47 -7.07
N SER A 21 -4.71 10.55 -7.68
CA SER A 21 -4.98 9.11 -7.63
C SER A 21 -4.17 8.36 -6.57
N VAL A 22 -3.10 9.00 -6.06
CA VAL A 22 -2.15 8.37 -5.13
C VAL A 22 -2.82 7.93 -3.82
N ASP A 23 -3.64 8.81 -3.26
CA ASP A 23 -4.23 8.58 -1.92
C ASP A 23 -5.41 7.60 -1.97
N ALA A 24 -5.86 7.20 -3.18
CA ALA A 24 -6.92 6.23 -3.37
C ALA A 24 -6.42 4.76 -3.34
N GLU A 25 -5.11 4.53 -3.48
CA GLU A 25 -4.53 3.18 -3.40
C GLU A 25 -3.83 2.99 -2.04
N PRO A 26 -4.28 2.01 -1.23
CA PRO A 26 -3.83 1.88 0.15
C PRO A 26 -2.33 1.61 0.33
N SER A 27 -1.69 0.83 -0.55
CA SER A 27 -0.26 0.52 -0.43
C SER A 27 0.60 1.73 -0.82
N MET A 28 0.23 2.45 -1.88
CA MET A 28 0.90 3.68 -2.30
C MET A 28 0.75 4.79 -1.26
N PHE A 29 -0.45 4.95 -0.70
CA PHE A 29 -0.70 5.88 0.39
C PHE A 29 0.18 5.59 1.63
N ARG A 30 0.27 4.30 2.04
CA ARG A 30 1.16 3.89 3.15
C ARG A 30 2.62 4.19 2.87
N PHE A 31 3.10 3.86 1.67
CA PHE A 31 4.48 4.15 1.28
C PHE A 31 4.80 5.65 1.41
N HIS A 32 3.93 6.50 0.86
CA HIS A 32 4.12 7.94 0.93
C HIS A 32 4.01 8.49 2.36
N ARG A 33 3.09 7.96 3.17
CA ARG A 33 2.98 8.33 4.60
C ARG A 33 4.24 7.97 5.39
N ARG A 34 4.87 6.84 5.08
CA ARG A 34 6.11 6.43 5.74
C ARG A 34 7.25 7.40 5.42
N LEU A 35 7.35 7.87 4.18
CA LEU A 35 8.29 8.95 3.83
C LEU A 35 7.97 10.25 4.57
N ALA A 36 6.70 10.57 4.70
CA ALA A 36 6.25 11.79 5.39
C ALA A 36 6.46 11.76 6.91
N ALA A 37 6.75 10.61 7.50
CA ALA A 37 7.08 10.49 8.92
C ALA A 37 8.41 11.16 9.29
N PHE A 38 9.36 11.25 8.34
CA PHE A 38 10.67 11.86 8.58
C PHE A 38 10.99 13.04 7.65
N ALA A 39 10.16 13.32 6.64
CA ALA A 39 10.41 14.34 5.64
C ALA A 39 9.16 15.18 5.32
N ARG A 40 9.35 16.39 4.81
CA ARG A 40 8.33 17.14 4.09
C ARG A 40 8.32 16.66 2.64
N VAL A 41 7.34 15.86 2.27
CA VAL A 41 7.26 15.22 0.95
C VAL A 41 6.61 16.16 -0.06
N ILE A 42 7.33 16.43 -1.15
CA ILE A 42 6.88 17.21 -2.29
C ILE A 42 6.56 16.25 -3.44
N ARG A 43 5.35 16.29 -3.95
CA ARG A 43 4.89 15.54 -5.13
C ARG A 43 4.48 16.51 -6.23
N LEU A 44 4.66 16.13 -7.46
CA LEU A 44 4.25 16.91 -8.63
C LEU A 44 3.75 15.97 -9.74
N ASP A 45 2.85 16.47 -10.56
CA ASP A 45 2.58 15.87 -11.87
C ASP A 45 3.50 16.54 -12.90
N GLN A 46 4.18 15.74 -13.71
CA GLN A 46 4.97 16.26 -14.82
C GLN A 46 4.06 16.96 -15.83
N ARG A 47 4.60 17.90 -16.62
CA ARG A 47 3.83 18.50 -17.72
C ARG A 47 3.27 17.42 -18.63
N GLY A 48 1.99 17.54 -18.97
CA GLY A 48 1.24 16.56 -19.76
C GLY A 48 0.58 15.45 -18.96
N ILE A 49 0.80 15.42 -17.64
CA ILE A 49 0.17 14.44 -16.70
C ILE A 49 -0.84 15.17 -15.80
N GLY A 50 -1.94 14.51 -15.52
CA GLY A 50 -2.96 14.97 -14.57
C GLY A 50 -3.46 16.38 -14.85
N LEU A 51 -3.39 17.24 -13.85
CA LEU A 51 -3.80 18.65 -13.94
C LEU A 51 -2.65 19.61 -14.29
N SER A 52 -1.44 19.10 -14.53
CA SER A 52 -0.30 19.93 -14.92
C SER A 52 -0.47 20.52 -16.32
N SER A 53 0.27 21.58 -16.59
CA SER A 53 0.25 22.29 -17.87
C SER A 53 0.54 21.34 -19.04
N ARG A 54 -0.03 21.64 -20.20
CA ARG A 54 0.27 20.92 -21.43
C ARG A 54 1.72 21.10 -21.82
N VAL A 55 2.28 20.10 -22.49
CA VAL A 55 3.61 20.19 -23.13
C VAL A 55 3.48 21.10 -24.36
N PRO A 56 4.31 22.13 -24.50
CA PRO A 56 4.21 23.07 -25.63
C PRO A 56 4.56 22.40 -26.98
N SER A 57 5.57 21.53 -26.97
CA SER A 57 6.02 20.75 -28.12
C SER A 57 6.40 19.34 -27.68
N ILE A 58 6.18 18.36 -28.56
CA ILE A 58 6.62 16.98 -28.34
C ILE A 58 8.15 16.88 -28.18
N ASP A 59 8.89 17.82 -28.77
CA ASP A 59 10.35 17.90 -28.64
C ASP A 59 10.81 18.33 -27.24
N GLU A 60 9.87 18.84 -26.41
CA GLU A 60 10.10 19.22 -25.02
C GLU A 60 9.68 18.15 -24.02
N ILE A 61 9.72 16.88 -24.43
CA ILE A 61 9.46 15.72 -23.58
C ILE A 61 10.80 14.99 -23.36
N GLY A 62 11.12 14.68 -22.11
CA GLY A 62 12.31 13.91 -21.77
C GLY A 62 12.97 14.35 -20.47
N PRO A 63 13.97 13.57 -20.00
CA PRO A 63 14.59 13.77 -18.68
C PRO A 63 15.11 15.21 -18.43
N GLN A 64 15.73 15.82 -19.44
CA GLN A 64 16.28 17.18 -19.30
C GLN A 64 15.19 18.27 -19.15
N PHE A 65 14.03 18.10 -19.76
CA PHE A 65 12.91 19.02 -19.63
C PHE A 65 12.19 18.82 -18.29
N TRP A 66 12.00 17.55 -17.92
CA TRP A 66 11.37 17.21 -16.63
C TRP A 66 12.26 17.64 -15.46
N ALA A 67 13.58 17.56 -15.54
CA ALA A 67 14.49 18.10 -14.53
C ALA A 67 14.34 19.60 -14.35
N LYS A 68 14.16 20.37 -15.43
CA LYS A 68 13.87 21.82 -15.36
C LYS A 68 12.53 22.11 -14.68
N ASP A 69 11.51 21.30 -14.96
CA ASP A 69 10.20 21.43 -14.32
C ASP A 69 10.28 21.17 -12.82
N VAL A 70 11.06 20.15 -12.43
CA VAL A 70 11.33 19.83 -11.01
C VAL A 70 11.96 21.05 -10.31
N VAL A 71 12.99 21.65 -10.90
CA VAL A 71 13.64 22.85 -10.33
C VAL A 71 12.66 24.01 -10.21
N ALA A 72 11.78 24.21 -11.21
CA ALA A 72 10.75 25.25 -11.17
C ALA A 72 9.75 25.01 -10.04
N VAL A 73 9.29 23.76 -9.83
CA VAL A 73 8.40 23.39 -8.73
C VAL A 73 9.08 23.60 -7.38
N MET A 74 10.33 23.12 -7.22
CA MET A 74 11.10 23.33 -5.99
C MET A 74 11.16 24.83 -5.64
N SER A 75 11.46 25.67 -6.62
CA SER A 75 11.53 27.14 -6.42
C SER A 75 10.17 27.73 -6.03
N ALA A 76 9.08 27.26 -6.65
CA ALA A 76 7.73 27.74 -6.36
C ALA A 76 7.24 27.41 -4.95
N VAL A 77 7.73 26.30 -4.37
CA VAL A 77 7.36 25.85 -3.01
C VAL A 77 8.38 26.24 -1.94
N GLY A 78 9.38 27.09 -2.30
CA GLY A 78 10.42 27.54 -1.37
C GLY A 78 11.39 26.43 -0.94
N CYS A 79 11.57 25.39 -1.77
CA CYS A 79 12.52 24.32 -1.54
C CYS A 79 13.83 24.63 -2.25
N GLU A 80 14.86 24.99 -1.52
CA GLU A 80 16.18 25.30 -2.10
C GLU A 80 16.94 24.03 -2.47
N ARG A 81 16.86 22.99 -1.63
CA ARG A 81 17.58 21.73 -1.79
C ARG A 81 16.78 20.58 -1.20
N ALA A 82 16.69 19.46 -1.90
CA ALA A 82 15.90 18.28 -1.48
C ALA A 82 16.66 16.97 -1.64
N ALA A 83 16.24 15.96 -0.86
CA ALA A 83 16.48 14.57 -1.18
C ALA A 83 15.55 14.18 -2.34
N ILE A 84 16.10 13.58 -3.38
CA ILE A 84 15.34 13.18 -4.59
C ILE A 84 15.15 11.66 -4.55
N VAL A 85 13.90 11.21 -4.59
CA VAL A 85 13.55 9.80 -4.76
C VAL A 85 12.98 9.64 -6.17
N ALA A 86 13.67 8.89 -7.01
CA ALA A 86 13.39 8.74 -8.44
C ALA A 86 13.23 7.25 -8.79
N PRO A 87 11.99 6.72 -8.75
CA PRO A 87 11.73 5.32 -9.06
C PRO A 87 11.57 5.07 -10.56
N SER A 88 11.98 3.87 -11.01
CA SER A 88 11.71 3.31 -12.32
C SER A 88 11.96 4.31 -13.47
N PHE A 89 10.95 4.63 -14.25
CA PHE A 89 11.06 5.54 -15.42
C PHE A 89 11.52 6.95 -15.07
N THR A 90 11.32 7.43 -13.84
CA THR A 90 11.78 8.75 -13.43
C THR A 90 13.23 8.78 -12.96
N SER A 91 13.88 7.63 -12.88
CA SER A 91 15.31 7.53 -12.55
C SER A 91 16.18 8.41 -13.45
N MET A 92 15.91 8.40 -14.77
CA MET A 92 16.67 9.23 -15.73
C MET A 92 16.50 10.72 -15.46
N THR A 93 15.30 11.16 -15.03
CA THR A 93 15.06 12.55 -14.59
C THR A 93 15.84 12.88 -13.31
N GLY A 94 15.82 11.97 -12.33
CA GLY A 94 16.59 12.12 -11.09
C GLY A 94 18.10 12.17 -11.32
N LEU A 95 18.63 11.31 -12.19
CA LEU A 95 20.04 11.28 -12.59
C LEU A 95 20.44 12.59 -13.31
N THR A 96 19.61 13.04 -14.25
CA THR A 96 19.83 14.31 -14.96
C THR A 96 19.78 15.48 -13.99
N LEU A 97 18.81 15.52 -13.10
CA LEU A 97 18.68 16.59 -12.08
C LEU A 97 19.93 16.65 -11.18
N ALA A 98 20.41 15.51 -10.71
CA ALA A 98 21.59 15.44 -9.82
C ALA A 98 22.88 15.85 -10.54
N ALA A 99 22.99 15.60 -11.85
CA ALA A 99 24.15 15.97 -12.65
C ALA A 99 24.15 17.45 -13.10
N GLU A 100 22.98 18.01 -13.44
CA GLU A 100 22.83 19.36 -14.00
C GLU A 100 22.56 20.44 -12.95
N TYR A 101 21.97 20.04 -11.80
CA TYR A 101 21.61 20.94 -10.69
C TYR A 101 22.11 20.38 -9.34
N PRO A 102 23.40 20.11 -9.18
CA PRO A 102 23.94 19.45 -7.98
C PRO A 102 23.66 20.26 -6.69
N GLU A 103 23.57 21.59 -6.79
CA GLU A 103 23.23 22.47 -5.66
C GLU A 103 21.80 22.27 -5.15
N ARG A 104 20.89 21.72 -5.99
CA ARG A 104 19.49 21.49 -5.65
C ARG A 104 19.25 20.10 -5.03
N VAL A 105 20.22 19.19 -5.12
CA VAL A 105 20.09 17.79 -4.70
C VAL A 105 20.95 17.52 -3.46
N SER A 106 20.31 17.24 -2.33
CA SER A 106 21.02 16.88 -1.09
C SER A 106 21.47 15.41 -1.09
N SER A 107 20.65 14.54 -1.64
CA SER A 107 20.91 13.12 -1.86
C SER A 107 20.00 12.59 -2.97
N LEU A 108 20.40 11.52 -3.61
CA LEU A 108 19.65 10.87 -4.69
C LEU A 108 19.37 9.42 -4.31
N VAL A 109 18.11 9.01 -4.39
CA VAL A 109 17.68 7.62 -4.23
C VAL A 109 17.06 7.15 -5.54
N ILE A 110 17.62 6.11 -6.13
CA ILE A 110 17.10 5.46 -7.33
C ILE A 110 16.50 4.11 -6.94
N ILE A 111 15.27 3.84 -7.38
CA ILE A 111 14.58 2.57 -7.11
C ILE A 111 14.23 1.90 -8.43
N ASN A 112 14.72 0.68 -8.69
CA ASN A 112 14.51 -0.08 -9.92
C ASN A 112 14.75 0.78 -11.18
N GLY A 113 15.82 1.58 -11.18
CA GLY A 113 16.11 2.56 -12.21
C GLY A 113 17.13 2.11 -13.24
N ALA A 114 17.17 2.85 -14.36
CA ALA A 114 18.11 2.66 -15.45
C ALA A 114 18.62 4.00 -15.97
N ALA A 115 19.80 4.04 -16.57
CA ALA A 115 20.34 5.21 -17.27
C ALA A 115 19.96 5.23 -18.76
N ARG A 116 19.52 4.12 -19.29
CA ARG A 116 19.12 3.90 -20.67
C ARG A 116 18.18 2.69 -20.73
N THR A 117 17.22 2.70 -21.64
CA THR A 117 16.30 1.58 -21.83
C THR A 117 16.76 0.63 -22.94
N LEU A 118 17.26 1.20 -24.04
CA LEU A 118 17.64 0.42 -25.24
C LEU A 118 19.03 -0.22 -25.11
N TYR A 119 19.18 -1.38 -25.76
CA TYR A 119 20.45 -2.03 -25.94
C TYR A 119 21.48 -1.10 -26.60
N ALA A 120 22.74 -1.26 -26.20
CA ALA A 120 23.90 -0.74 -26.88
C ALA A 120 25.09 -1.72 -26.63
N PRO A 121 26.14 -1.75 -27.50
CA PRO A 121 27.29 -2.63 -27.29
C PRO A 121 27.98 -2.46 -25.94
N ASP A 122 27.94 -1.25 -25.38
CA ASP A 122 28.44 -0.87 -24.06
C ASP A 122 27.34 -0.82 -22.97
N TYR A 123 26.12 -1.28 -23.32
CA TYR A 123 24.97 -1.37 -22.43
C TYR A 123 24.11 -2.60 -22.75
N PRO A 124 24.66 -3.81 -22.56
CA PRO A 124 24.01 -5.05 -23.02
C PRO A 124 22.79 -5.48 -22.24
N MET A 125 22.49 -4.84 -21.09
CA MET A 125 21.29 -5.09 -20.32
C MET A 125 20.05 -4.35 -20.84
N GLY A 126 20.21 -3.45 -21.79
CA GLY A 126 19.08 -2.76 -22.43
C GLY A 126 18.30 -3.71 -23.34
N ALA A 127 17.02 -3.42 -23.52
CA ALA A 127 16.13 -4.20 -24.39
C ALA A 127 16.38 -3.87 -25.87
N GLU A 128 16.20 -4.86 -26.74
CA GLU A 128 16.21 -4.63 -28.18
C GLU A 128 15.00 -3.77 -28.58
N ILE A 129 15.15 -3.04 -29.68
CA ILE A 129 14.12 -2.07 -30.09
C ILE A 129 12.83 -2.79 -30.49
N GLU A 130 12.94 -3.97 -31.08
CA GLU A 130 11.83 -4.80 -31.50
C GLU A 130 11.01 -5.32 -30.32
N ASP A 131 11.66 -5.61 -29.20
CA ASP A 131 10.99 -6.08 -27.98
C ASP A 131 10.18 -4.97 -27.32
N LEU A 132 10.56 -3.70 -27.52
CA LEU A 132 9.88 -2.55 -26.95
C LEU A 132 8.79 -1.96 -27.87
N ASP A 133 8.66 -2.39 -29.12
CA ASP A 133 7.63 -1.88 -30.02
C ASP A 133 6.20 -2.15 -29.55
N PRO A 134 5.87 -3.32 -28.98
CA PRO A 134 4.55 -3.56 -28.39
C PRO A 134 4.20 -2.57 -27.28
N TYR A 135 5.16 -2.18 -26.43
CA TYR A 135 4.91 -1.21 -25.36
C TYR A 135 4.53 0.18 -25.87
N THR A 136 4.97 0.54 -27.06
CA THR A 136 4.69 1.86 -27.65
C THR A 136 3.27 1.95 -28.23
N THR A 137 2.69 0.82 -28.60
CA THR A 137 1.36 0.73 -29.20
C THR A 137 0.33 0.15 -28.27
N LEU A 138 0.64 -0.97 -27.62
CA LEU A 138 -0.31 -1.70 -26.78
C LEU A 138 -0.45 -1.12 -25.37
N ALA A 139 0.58 -0.46 -24.82
CA ALA A 139 0.49 0.16 -23.50
C ALA A 139 -0.58 1.28 -23.39
N ILE A 140 -1.08 1.77 -24.51
CA ILE A 140 -2.12 2.80 -24.60
C ILE A 140 -3.40 2.30 -25.30
N ASP A 141 -3.46 1.02 -25.64
CA ASP A 141 -4.61 0.37 -26.25
C ASP A 141 -5.53 -0.15 -25.13
N PRO A 142 -6.79 0.29 -25.04
CA PRO A 142 -7.74 -0.22 -24.04
C PRO A 142 -7.99 -1.73 -24.16
N ASP A 143 -7.83 -2.30 -25.34
CA ASP A 143 -8.06 -3.72 -25.61
C ASP A 143 -6.75 -4.55 -25.56
N ALA A 144 -5.66 -3.98 -25.06
CA ALA A 144 -4.32 -4.61 -25.05
C ALA A 144 -4.32 -5.95 -24.27
N VAL A 145 -5.05 -6.03 -23.17
CA VAL A 145 -5.12 -7.25 -22.34
C VAL A 145 -5.80 -8.39 -23.13
N GLU A 146 -6.83 -8.09 -23.92
CA GLU A 146 -7.47 -9.08 -24.81
C GLU A 146 -6.55 -9.55 -25.92
N GLN A 147 -5.60 -8.70 -26.33
CA GLN A 147 -4.54 -9.01 -27.28
C GLN A 147 -3.34 -9.73 -26.64
N GLY A 148 -3.42 -10.04 -25.34
CA GLY A 148 -2.36 -10.75 -24.59
C GLY A 148 -1.25 -9.85 -24.06
N PHE A 149 -1.41 -8.52 -24.06
CA PHE A 149 -0.44 -7.58 -23.50
C PHE A 149 -0.96 -7.04 -22.15
N ASP A 150 -0.39 -7.52 -21.06
CA ASP A 150 -0.71 -7.08 -19.70
C ASP A 150 0.45 -6.29 -19.08
N MET A 151 0.44 -4.97 -19.25
CA MET A 151 1.45 -4.08 -18.67
C MET A 151 1.54 -4.21 -17.16
N LEU A 152 0.39 -4.28 -16.46
CA LEU A 152 0.39 -4.40 -15.00
C LEU A 152 1.02 -5.73 -14.57
N GLY A 153 0.70 -6.82 -15.26
CA GLY A 153 1.30 -8.13 -15.01
C GLY A 153 2.82 -8.16 -15.17
N MET A 154 3.36 -7.30 -16.03
CA MET A 154 4.80 -7.20 -16.28
C MET A 154 5.53 -6.34 -15.25
N ILE A 155 4.93 -5.24 -14.81
CA ILE A 155 5.58 -4.28 -13.91
C ILE A 155 5.25 -4.50 -12.41
N ALA A 156 4.19 -5.23 -12.11
CA ALA A 156 3.73 -5.52 -10.75
C ALA A 156 3.01 -6.87 -10.66
N PRO A 157 3.70 -7.99 -10.92
CA PRO A 157 3.10 -9.33 -10.95
C PRO A 157 2.44 -9.72 -9.63
N SER A 158 2.94 -9.24 -8.49
CA SER A 158 2.40 -9.56 -7.16
C SER A 158 0.96 -9.07 -6.94
N VAL A 159 0.53 -8.01 -7.65
CA VAL A 159 -0.82 -7.39 -7.52
C VAL A 159 -1.63 -7.46 -8.81
N ALA A 160 -1.08 -8.02 -9.87
CA ALA A 160 -1.72 -8.05 -11.19
C ALA A 160 -3.05 -8.82 -11.23
N ARG A 161 -3.30 -9.73 -10.26
CA ARG A 161 -4.53 -10.51 -10.12
C ARG A 161 -5.52 -9.93 -9.10
N ASP A 162 -5.17 -8.81 -8.47
CA ASP A 162 -6.08 -8.10 -7.57
C ASP A 162 -7.00 -7.19 -8.40
N ASP A 163 -8.28 -7.53 -8.46
CA ASP A 163 -9.27 -6.80 -9.25
C ASP A 163 -9.44 -5.35 -8.78
N ALA A 164 -9.32 -5.08 -7.48
CA ALA A 164 -9.44 -3.73 -6.95
C ALA A 164 -8.23 -2.87 -7.32
N PHE A 165 -7.02 -3.45 -7.25
CA PHE A 165 -5.80 -2.78 -7.68
C PHE A 165 -5.84 -2.49 -9.19
N ARG A 166 -6.26 -3.46 -10.00
CA ARG A 166 -6.39 -3.31 -11.45
C ARG A 166 -7.38 -2.22 -11.83
N ALA A 167 -8.56 -2.21 -11.22
CA ALA A 167 -9.57 -1.17 -11.46
C ALA A 167 -9.05 0.23 -11.09
N TRP A 168 -8.31 0.35 -9.99
CA TRP A 168 -7.66 1.60 -9.61
C TRP A 168 -6.57 2.00 -10.61
N TRP A 169 -5.71 1.06 -11.04
CA TRP A 169 -4.64 1.28 -12.00
C TRP A 169 -5.18 1.83 -13.33
N ASP A 170 -6.21 1.19 -13.89
CA ASP A 170 -6.85 1.60 -15.14
C ASP A 170 -7.50 3.00 -15.00
N ALA A 171 -8.19 3.24 -13.88
CA ALA A 171 -8.78 4.55 -13.59
C ALA A 171 -7.72 5.66 -13.43
N ALA A 172 -6.58 5.37 -12.81
CA ALA A 172 -5.47 6.31 -12.67
C ALA A 172 -4.81 6.60 -14.02
N GLY A 173 -4.52 5.57 -14.81
CA GLY A 173 -3.96 5.70 -16.16
C GLY A 173 -4.84 6.54 -17.08
N ASN A 174 -6.14 6.33 -17.08
CA ASN A 174 -7.11 7.10 -17.86
C ASN A 174 -7.16 8.60 -17.47
N ARG A 175 -6.82 8.93 -16.22
CA ARG A 175 -6.74 10.31 -15.74
C ARG A 175 -5.37 10.94 -15.94
N ALA A 176 -4.32 10.12 -16.09
CA ALA A 176 -2.95 10.60 -16.17
C ALA A 176 -2.68 11.38 -17.44
N ALA A 177 -2.94 10.80 -18.60
CA ALA A 177 -2.60 11.42 -19.88
C ALA A 177 -3.54 10.97 -21.01
N SER A 178 -3.65 11.78 -22.05
CA SER A 178 -4.24 11.31 -23.30
C SER A 178 -3.39 10.22 -23.95
N PRO A 179 -3.96 9.30 -24.75
CA PRO A 179 -3.19 8.26 -25.42
C PRO A 179 -2.01 8.80 -26.24
N SER A 180 -2.19 9.92 -26.92
CA SER A 180 -1.12 10.56 -27.69
C SER A 180 0.03 11.09 -26.82
N MET A 181 -0.29 11.63 -25.65
CA MET A 181 0.71 12.11 -24.68
C MET A 181 1.42 10.93 -24.01
N ALA A 182 0.69 9.90 -23.59
CA ALA A 182 1.28 8.69 -23.01
C ALA A 182 2.27 8.04 -24.00
N ARG A 183 1.89 7.93 -25.27
CA ARG A 183 2.79 7.43 -26.34
C ARG A 183 4.02 8.29 -26.50
N ALA A 184 3.88 9.62 -26.51
CA ALA A 184 5.01 10.52 -26.63
C ALA A 184 5.99 10.38 -25.46
N MET A 185 5.49 10.22 -24.24
CA MET A 185 6.30 9.99 -23.05
C MET A 185 7.03 8.65 -23.09
N ILE A 186 6.35 7.57 -23.49
CA ILE A 186 6.96 6.24 -23.66
C ILE A 186 8.11 6.32 -24.66
N LEU A 187 7.89 6.97 -25.80
CA LEU A 187 8.94 7.16 -26.82
C LEU A 187 10.12 7.98 -26.30
N ALA A 188 9.86 9.05 -25.55
CA ALA A 188 10.91 9.89 -24.98
C ALA A 188 11.74 9.14 -23.93
N ILE A 189 11.11 8.34 -23.08
CA ILE A 189 11.81 7.49 -22.09
C ILE A 189 12.63 6.41 -22.81
N ARG A 190 12.06 5.78 -23.83
CA ARG A 190 12.71 4.74 -24.61
C ARG A 190 13.97 5.26 -25.33
N GLN A 191 13.93 6.48 -25.87
CA GLN A 191 15.05 7.10 -26.59
C GLN A 191 16.08 7.76 -25.66
N ALA A 192 15.72 7.97 -24.40
CA ALA A 192 16.61 8.64 -23.47
C ALA A 192 17.87 7.82 -23.17
N ASP A 193 18.99 8.51 -23.14
CA ASP A 193 20.28 8.01 -22.70
C ASP A 193 20.95 9.06 -21.83
N VAL A 194 21.05 8.77 -20.53
CA VAL A 194 21.61 9.70 -19.56
C VAL A 194 22.93 9.18 -18.95
N ARG A 195 23.58 8.22 -19.61
CA ARG A 195 24.83 7.62 -19.12
C ARG A 195 25.94 8.65 -18.93
N ASP A 196 26.00 9.65 -19.80
CA ASP A 196 26.98 10.75 -19.70
C ASP A 196 26.77 11.65 -18.47
N ALA A 197 25.61 11.57 -17.82
CA ALA A 197 25.33 12.28 -16.58
C ALA A 197 25.98 11.61 -15.36
N LEU A 198 26.12 10.28 -15.35
CA LEU A 198 26.53 9.49 -14.19
C LEU A 198 27.84 9.94 -13.54
N PRO A 199 28.94 10.15 -14.30
CA PRO A 199 30.23 10.60 -13.71
C PRO A 199 30.18 12.01 -13.12
N ARG A 200 29.15 12.81 -13.46
CA ARG A 200 28.99 14.19 -12.98
C ARG A 200 28.17 14.29 -11.69
N ILE A 201 27.55 13.18 -11.25
CA ILE A 201 26.77 13.14 -10.02
C ILE A 201 27.71 13.20 -8.83
N THR A 202 27.57 14.25 -8.03
CA THR A 202 28.36 14.45 -6.79
C THR A 202 27.51 14.28 -5.53
N ALA A 203 26.18 14.26 -5.65
CA ALA A 203 25.28 14.03 -4.54
C ALA A 203 25.44 12.59 -4.01
N PRO A 204 25.45 12.36 -2.68
CA PRO A 204 25.33 11.03 -2.13
C PRO A 204 24.20 10.27 -2.79
N THR A 205 24.48 9.04 -3.27
CA THR A 205 23.50 8.29 -4.09
C THR A 205 23.28 6.90 -3.49
N LEU A 206 22.00 6.55 -3.29
CA LEU A 206 21.53 5.22 -2.92
C LEU A 206 20.79 4.60 -4.12
N ILE A 207 21.17 3.39 -4.46
CA ILE A 207 20.52 2.62 -5.54
C ILE A 207 19.92 1.38 -4.92
N LEU A 208 18.59 1.26 -5.00
CA LEU A 208 17.80 0.12 -4.53
C LEU A 208 17.25 -0.61 -5.74
N HIS A 209 17.44 -1.93 -5.82
CA HIS A 209 16.97 -2.69 -6.98
C HIS A 209 16.48 -4.07 -6.58
N ARG A 210 15.29 -4.44 -7.04
CA ARG A 210 14.72 -5.78 -6.84
C ARG A 210 15.37 -6.77 -7.80
N VAL A 211 15.87 -7.88 -7.24
CA VAL A 211 16.71 -8.83 -7.99
C VAL A 211 15.93 -9.65 -9.03
N ASP A 212 14.64 -9.90 -8.77
CA ASP A 212 13.80 -10.74 -9.60
C ASP A 212 12.92 -9.93 -10.59
N SER A 213 13.13 -8.59 -10.68
CA SER A 213 12.39 -7.76 -11.62
C SER A 213 12.82 -8.06 -13.06
N GLU A 214 11.92 -8.66 -13.83
CA GLU A 214 12.14 -8.94 -15.25
C GLU A 214 11.96 -7.69 -16.11
N PHE A 215 11.06 -6.79 -15.75
CA PHE A 215 10.80 -5.57 -16.51
C PHE A 215 11.96 -4.57 -16.45
N THR A 216 12.63 -4.47 -15.30
CA THR A 216 13.85 -3.67 -15.14
C THR A 216 14.91 -4.55 -14.48
N PRO A 217 15.67 -5.31 -15.23
CA PRO A 217 16.67 -6.23 -14.69
C PRO A 217 17.68 -5.57 -13.76
N VAL A 218 18.06 -6.26 -12.67
CA VAL A 218 19.00 -5.75 -11.65
C VAL A 218 20.36 -5.30 -12.22
N ALA A 219 20.72 -5.78 -13.41
CA ALA A 219 21.91 -5.35 -14.13
C ALA A 219 21.94 -3.84 -14.41
N HIS A 220 20.78 -3.19 -14.56
CA HIS A 220 20.68 -1.73 -14.67
C HIS A 220 21.14 -1.04 -13.38
N GLY A 221 20.72 -1.54 -12.22
CA GLY A 221 21.15 -1.01 -10.92
C GLY A 221 22.66 -1.17 -10.67
N ARG A 222 23.20 -2.33 -11.03
CA ARG A 222 24.65 -2.59 -10.95
C ARG A 222 25.43 -1.63 -11.83
N TYR A 223 24.98 -1.42 -13.07
CA TYR A 223 25.60 -0.44 -13.98
C TYR A 223 25.60 0.98 -13.41
N LEU A 224 24.50 1.42 -12.82
CA LEU A 224 24.43 2.72 -12.13
C LEU A 224 25.45 2.79 -10.99
N ALA A 225 25.57 1.73 -10.19
CA ALA A 225 26.52 1.67 -9.07
C ALA A 225 27.97 1.73 -9.53
N ASP A 226 28.30 1.06 -10.62
CA ASP A 226 29.65 1.05 -11.20
C ASP A 226 30.06 2.41 -11.80
N ASN A 227 29.08 3.24 -12.20
CA ASN A 227 29.33 4.50 -12.92
C ASN A 227 29.01 5.77 -12.10
N ILE A 228 28.47 5.66 -10.89
CA ILE A 228 28.27 6.79 -9.96
C ILE A 228 29.23 6.66 -8.78
N ALA A 229 30.22 7.52 -8.72
CA ALA A 229 31.26 7.45 -7.71
C ALA A 229 30.69 7.56 -6.29
N GLY A 230 31.05 6.60 -5.43
CA GLY A 230 30.65 6.60 -4.01
C GLY A 230 29.16 6.26 -3.79
N SER A 231 28.47 5.76 -4.77
CA SER A 231 27.09 5.28 -4.60
C SER A 231 27.04 4.03 -3.71
N ARG A 232 25.95 3.90 -2.96
CA ARG A 232 25.60 2.69 -2.20
C ARG A 232 24.57 1.91 -2.99
N PHE A 233 24.86 0.64 -3.25
CA PHE A 233 23.94 -0.26 -3.95
C PHE A 233 23.40 -1.33 -3.01
N VAL A 234 22.07 -1.53 -3.02
CA VAL A 234 21.38 -2.55 -2.23
C VAL A 234 20.45 -3.35 -3.12
N GLU A 235 20.68 -4.64 -3.18
CA GLU A 235 19.79 -5.61 -3.82
C GLU A 235 18.67 -5.98 -2.85
N LEU A 236 17.43 -5.88 -3.31
CA LEU A 236 16.23 -6.20 -2.53
C LEU A 236 15.52 -7.42 -3.13
N PRO A 237 14.89 -8.26 -2.32
CA PRO A 237 14.06 -9.35 -2.84
C PRO A 237 12.80 -8.80 -3.52
N GLY A 238 12.26 -9.57 -4.47
CA GLY A 238 11.00 -9.28 -5.14
C GLY A 238 11.12 -9.01 -6.63
N GLU A 239 9.98 -9.09 -7.29
CA GLU A 239 9.82 -9.05 -8.75
C GLU A 239 9.18 -7.75 -9.27
N ASP A 240 8.45 -7.00 -8.42
CA ASP A 240 7.72 -5.81 -8.84
C ASP A 240 8.64 -4.64 -9.18
N THR A 241 8.41 -4.01 -10.31
CA THR A 241 9.05 -2.73 -10.67
C THR A 241 8.41 -1.56 -9.94
N LEU A 242 7.09 -1.62 -9.66
CA LEU A 242 6.40 -0.60 -8.89
C LEU A 242 6.91 -0.59 -7.44
N TYR A 243 7.42 0.56 -7.00
CA TYR A 243 8.17 0.68 -5.76
C TYR A 243 7.31 0.57 -4.49
N TRP A 244 5.99 0.76 -4.58
CA TRP A 244 5.07 0.77 -3.43
C TRP A 244 4.31 -0.54 -3.21
N VAL A 245 4.51 -1.56 -4.05
CA VAL A 245 3.90 -2.89 -3.92
C VAL A 245 4.91 -3.94 -3.49
N GLY A 246 4.45 -5.09 -3.06
CA GLY A 246 5.31 -6.16 -2.54
C GLY A 246 5.92 -5.82 -1.18
N GLU A 247 7.12 -6.34 -0.91
CA GLU A 247 7.87 -6.03 0.32
C GLU A 247 8.51 -4.63 0.18
N THR A 248 8.08 -3.68 1.00
CA THR A 248 8.52 -2.28 0.96
C THR A 248 9.18 -1.81 2.25
N ALA A 249 9.09 -2.57 3.34
CA ALA A 249 9.60 -2.14 4.65
C ALA A 249 11.12 -1.95 4.63
N THR A 250 11.85 -2.95 4.14
CA THR A 250 13.32 -2.87 4.00
C THR A 250 13.74 -1.72 3.10
N MET A 251 13.03 -1.52 1.98
CA MET A 251 13.29 -0.40 1.07
C MET A 251 13.13 0.96 1.77
N LEU A 252 12.07 1.14 2.52
CA LEU A 252 11.78 2.38 3.25
C LEU A 252 12.79 2.62 4.38
N ASP A 253 13.22 1.56 5.08
CA ASP A 253 14.23 1.65 6.13
C ASP A 253 15.60 2.07 5.55
N GLU A 254 15.99 1.52 4.39
CA GLU A 254 17.19 1.92 3.66
C GLU A 254 17.14 3.39 3.21
N ILE A 255 15.99 3.85 2.73
CA ILE A 255 15.78 5.25 2.32
C ILE A 255 15.88 6.17 3.53
N GLU A 256 15.21 5.85 4.64
CA GLU A 256 15.24 6.66 5.85
C GLU A 256 16.65 6.75 6.43
N GLU A 257 17.34 5.61 6.61
CA GLU A 257 18.72 5.58 7.10
C GLU A 257 19.63 6.41 6.22
N PHE A 258 19.51 6.29 4.90
CA PHE A 258 20.36 7.01 3.96
C PHE A 258 20.14 8.53 4.00
N ILE A 259 18.89 8.97 4.12
CA ILE A 259 18.54 10.39 4.08
C ILE A 259 18.76 11.06 5.42
N THR A 260 18.44 10.38 6.53
CA THR A 260 18.48 10.96 7.88
C THR A 260 19.77 10.65 8.66
N GLY A 261 20.53 9.65 8.22
CA GLY A 261 21.65 9.09 8.96
C GLY A 261 21.24 8.25 10.19
N MET A 262 19.95 8.07 10.39
CA MET A 262 19.39 7.27 11.47
C MET A 262 18.61 6.11 10.86
N ARG A 263 18.92 4.89 11.27
CA ARG A 263 18.02 3.77 10.98
C ARG A 263 16.76 4.01 11.81
N GLY A 264 15.71 4.48 11.18
CA GLY A 264 14.42 4.49 11.81
C GLY A 264 14.18 3.06 12.24
N GLY A 265 14.11 2.82 13.55
CA GLY A 265 13.58 1.55 13.97
C GLY A 265 12.24 1.42 13.29
N SER A 266 12.08 0.39 12.47
CA SER A 266 10.76 -0.08 12.09
C SER A 266 10.04 -0.43 13.40
N GLU A 267 9.50 0.56 14.08
CA GLU A 267 8.27 0.33 14.80
C GLU A 267 7.28 0.06 13.68
N ALA A 268 7.10 -1.21 13.38
CA ALA A 268 5.95 -1.68 12.65
C ALA A 268 4.79 -0.83 13.14
N GLU A 269 4.10 -0.13 12.22
CA GLU A 269 3.13 0.92 12.60
C GLU A 269 2.17 0.33 13.63
N ARG A 270 2.47 0.59 14.91
CA ARG A 270 1.66 0.12 16.01
C ARG A 270 0.51 1.06 16.16
N LEU A 271 -0.65 0.57 15.81
CA LEU A 271 -1.91 1.30 15.98
C LEU A 271 -2.67 0.75 17.17
N LEU A 272 -3.09 1.64 18.05
CA LEU A 272 -4.12 1.28 19.00
C LEU A 272 -5.45 1.13 18.26
N THR A 273 -5.95 -0.09 18.18
CA THR A 273 -7.19 -0.39 17.47
C THR A 273 -8.06 -1.36 18.25
N THR A 274 -9.32 -1.45 17.89
CA THR A 274 -10.26 -2.44 18.44
C THR A 274 -10.42 -3.56 17.44
N ILE A 275 -10.17 -4.79 17.86
CA ILE A 275 -10.23 -5.98 17.01
C ILE A 275 -11.49 -6.75 17.38
N VAL A 276 -12.25 -7.12 16.38
CA VAL A 276 -13.47 -7.92 16.47
C VAL A 276 -13.24 -9.24 15.76
N PHE A 277 -13.53 -10.33 16.47
CA PHE A 277 -13.59 -11.68 15.93
C PHE A 277 -15.02 -12.16 15.96
N THR A 278 -15.49 -12.74 14.86
CA THR A 278 -16.78 -13.45 14.82
C THR A 278 -16.55 -14.88 14.38
N ASP A 279 -17.43 -15.79 14.81
CA ASP A 279 -17.35 -17.21 14.45
C ASP A 279 -18.75 -17.85 14.53
N ILE A 280 -19.09 -18.72 13.58
CA ILE A 280 -20.40 -19.40 13.57
C ILE A 280 -20.41 -20.55 14.57
N VAL A 281 -21.42 -20.59 15.43
CA VAL A 281 -21.55 -21.66 16.43
C VAL A 281 -21.95 -22.96 15.76
N GLY A 282 -21.14 -24.03 15.99
CA GLY A 282 -21.39 -25.36 15.46
C GLY A 282 -21.26 -25.48 13.91
N SER A 283 -20.40 -24.67 13.31
CA SER A 283 -20.21 -24.59 11.86
C SER A 283 -19.91 -25.95 11.22
N THR A 284 -19.01 -26.73 11.80
CA THR A 284 -18.63 -28.07 11.28
C THR A 284 -19.83 -29.04 11.27
N GLU A 285 -20.63 -29.06 12.32
CA GLU A 285 -21.81 -29.93 12.40
C GLU A 285 -22.88 -29.48 11.41
N ARG A 286 -23.06 -28.17 11.26
CA ARG A 286 -24.01 -27.59 10.28
C ARG A 286 -23.59 -27.86 8.85
N ALA A 287 -22.30 -27.72 8.53
CA ALA A 287 -21.76 -28.07 7.22
C ALA A 287 -22.04 -29.56 6.86
N ALA A 288 -21.80 -30.46 7.82
CA ALA A 288 -22.08 -31.87 7.65
C ALA A 288 -23.58 -32.18 7.43
N LEU A 289 -24.49 -31.43 8.08
CA LEU A 289 -25.94 -31.61 7.94
C LEU A 289 -26.48 -31.02 6.63
N LEU A 290 -25.99 -29.87 6.19
CA LEU A 290 -26.48 -29.16 5.01
C LEU A 290 -25.89 -29.66 3.70
N GLY A 291 -24.68 -30.22 3.75
CA GLY A 291 -23.87 -30.55 2.60
C GLY A 291 -23.21 -29.33 1.95
N ASP A 292 -22.15 -29.55 1.17
CA ASP A 292 -21.23 -28.51 0.69
C ASP A 292 -21.92 -27.36 -0.08
N GLY A 293 -22.92 -27.66 -0.90
CA GLY A 293 -23.60 -26.64 -1.71
C GLY A 293 -24.40 -25.65 -0.86
N ARG A 294 -25.31 -26.18 0.00
CA ARG A 294 -26.15 -25.34 0.87
C ARG A 294 -25.34 -24.63 1.95
N TRP A 295 -24.24 -25.26 2.41
CA TRP A 295 -23.34 -24.63 3.34
C TRP A 295 -22.62 -23.43 2.73
N ARG A 296 -22.18 -23.53 1.48
CA ARG A 296 -21.57 -22.42 0.73
C ARG A 296 -22.56 -21.27 0.54
N ASP A 297 -23.79 -21.55 0.09
CA ASP A 297 -24.83 -20.52 -0.05
C ASP A 297 -25.12 -19.79 1.28
N LEU A 298 -25.08 -20.52 2.39
CA LEU A 298 -25.27 -19.95 3.73
C LEU A 298 -24.09 -19.05 4.11
N LEU A 299 -22.85 -19.48 3.87
CA LEU A 299 -21.66 -18.67 4.10
C LEU A 299 -21.65 -17.40 3.26
N ASP A 300 -22.00 -17.46 1.96
CA ASP A 300 -22.07 -16.29 1.09
C ASP A 300 -23.07 -15.25 1.60
N ASN A 301 -24.23 -15.70 2.11
CA ASN A 301 -25.22 -14.81 2.72
C ASN A 301 -24.73 -14.25 4.08
N HIS A 302 -24.09 -15.06 4.91
CA HIS A 302 -23.50 -14.64 6.15
C HIS A 302 -22.43 -13.57 5.91
N ASP A 303 -21.53 -13.81 4.98
CA ASP A 303 -20.46 -12.88 4.60
C ASP A 303 -21.01 -11.54 4.11
N THR A 304 -22.08 -11.59 3.32
CA THR A 304 -22.77 -10.39 2.84
C THR A 304 -23.33 -9.56 4.00
N ILE A 305 -23.96 -10.22 4.98
CA ILE A 305 -24.49 -9.55 6.17
C ILE A 305 -23.36 -8.93 7.00
N ILE A 306 -22.28 -9.69 7.27
CA ILE A 306 -21.15 -9.20 8.05
C ILE A 306 -20.52 -7.97 7.39
N ARG A 307 -20.22 -8.04 6.09
CA ARG A 307 -19.62 -6.92 5.35
C ARG A 307 -20.51 -5.68 5.32
N HIS A 308 -21.83 -5.87 5.21
CA HIS A 308 -22.77 -4.77 5.29
C HIS A 308 -22.72 -4.06 6.66
N GLU A 309 -22.71 -4.81 7.75
CA GLU A 309 -22.63 -4.22 9.09
C GLU A 309 -21.25 -3.59 9.35
N LEU A 310 -20.15 -4.23 8.93
CA LEU A 310 -18.84 -3.62 9.01
C LEU A 310 -18.79 -2.27 8.30
N GLN A 311 -19.28 -2.18 7.08
CA GLN A 311 -19.33 -0.93 6.31
C GLN A 311 -20.16 0.14 7.00
N ARG A 312 -21.33 -0.23 7.56
CA ARG A 312 -22.24 0.68 8.24
C ARG A 312 -21.62 1.32 9.48
N PHE A 313 -20.77 0.58 10.22
CA PHE A 313 -20.13 1.05 11.45
C PHE A 313 -18.67 1.48 11.26
N GLY A 314 -18.17 1.55 10.03
CA GLY A 314 -16.80 1.95 9.71
C GLY A 314 -15.75 0.93 10.14
N GLY A 315 -16.12 -0.35 10.19
CA GLY A 315 -15.21 -1.47 10.41
C GLY A 315 -14.44 -1.81 9.14
N ARG A 316 -13.18 -2.18 9.31
CA ARG A 316 -12.33 -2.68 8.22
C ARG A 316 -12.16 -4.18 8.37
N GLU A 317 -12.58 -4.93 7.36
CA GLU A 317 -12.26 -6.36 7.23
C GLU A 317 -10.74 -6.54 7.10
N VAL A 318 -10.18 -7.47 7.87
CA VAL A 318 -8.76 -7.81 7.86
C VAL A 318 -8.54 -9.14 7.18
N ASN A 319 -9.28 -10.16 7.62
CA ASN A 319 -9.16 -11.53 7.10
C ASN A 319 -10.46 -12.29 7.36
N THR A 320 -10.75 -13.26 6.49
CA THR A 320 -11.78 -14.28 6.69
C THR A 320 -11.10 -15.64 6.71
N ALA A 321 -11.30 -16.42 7.76
CA ALA A 321 -10.79 -17.78 7.88
C ALA A 321 -11.97 -18.75 8.05
N GLY A 322 -12.40 -19.36 6.95
CA GLY A 322 -13.53 -20.30 6.97
C GLY A 322 -14.87 -19.58 7.23
N ASP A 323 -15.45 -19.75 8.40
CA ASP A 323 -16.72 -19.19 8.84
C ASP A 323 -16.57 -18.01 9.82
N GLY A 324 -15.32 -17.57 10.05
CA GLY A 324 -15.00 -16.48 10.97
C GLY A 324 -14.50 -15.22 10.27
N PHE A 325 -14.83 -14.05 10.82
CA PHE A 325 -14.32 -12.74 10.40
C PHE A 325 -13.39 -12.13 11.43
N VAL A 326 -12.36 -11.46 10.93
CA VAL A 326 -11.52 -10.55 11.71
C VAL A 326 -11.67 -9.15 11.15
N ALA A 327 -12.07 -8.22 11.98
CA ALA A 327 -12.22 -6.82 11.61
C ALA A 327 -11.58 -5.88 12.63
N THR A 328 -11.19 -4.69 12.19
CA THR A 328 -10.65 -3.63 13.04
C THR A 328 -11.51 -2.38 13.00
N PHE A 329 -11.54 -1.65 14.12
CA PHE A 329 -12.26 -0.40 14.29
C PHE A 329 -11.39 0.63 15.00
N SER A 330 -11.47 1.87 14.56
CA SER A 330 -10.86 3.00 15.27
C SER A 330 -11.58 3.37 16.56
N SER A 331 -12.87 2.96 16.71
CA SER A 331 -13.71 3.25 17.85
C SER A 331 -14.23 1.97 18.51
N PRO A 332 -13.89 1.71 19.80
CA PRO A 332 -14.46 0.58 20.53
C PRO A 332 -15.99 0.61 20.62
N SER A 333 -16.60 1.80 20.72
CA SER A 333 -18.05 1.93 20.75
C SER A 333 -18.71 1.55 19.42
N ALA A 334 -18.08 1.86 18.30
CA ALA A 334 -18.55 1.44 16.99
C ALA A 334 -18.42 -0.09 16.80
N ALA A 335 -17.32 -0.67 17.28
CA ALA A 335 -17.12 -2.12 17.29
C ALA A 335 -18.20 -2.85 18.11
N LEU A 336 -18.54 -2.34 19.28
CA LEU A 336 -19.60 -2.90 20.13
C LEU A 336 -20.98 -2.82 19.47
N ALA A 337 -21.31 -1.67 18.87
CA ALA A 337 -22.57 -1.50 18.16
C ALA A 337 -22.67 -2.41 16.93
N CYS A 338 -21.60 -2.52 16.16
CA CYS A 338 -21.53 -3.43 15.01
C CYS A 338 -21.70 -4.89 15.45
N ALA A 339 -21.00 -5.32 16.50
CA ALA A 339 -21.10 -6.67 17.03
C ALA A 339 -22.52 -7.02 17.53
N ASP A 340 -23.19 -6.06 18.17
CA ASP A 340 -24.58 -6.23 18.63
C ASP A 340 -25.54 -6.43 17.46
N ASP A 341 -25.42 -5.59 16.41
CA ASP A 341 -26.25 -5.69 15.21
C ASP A 341 -25.93 -6.96 14.41
N ILE A 342 -24.67 -7.38 14.28
CA ILE A 342 -24.27 -8.64 13.63
C ILE A 342 -24.97 -9.83 14.27
N VAL A 343 -24.93 -9.96 15.58
CA VAL A 343 -25.56 -11.09 16.31
C VAL A 343 -27.06 -11.17 16.04
N ASP A 344 -27.74 -10.04 15.84
CA ASP A 344 -29.18 -10.04 15.50
C ASP A 344 -29.41 -10.27 13.99
N ALA A 345 -28.61 -9.69 13.12
CA ALA A 345 -28.78 -9.78 11.67
C ALA A 345 -28.62 -11.21 11.13
N VAL A 346 -27.65 -11.97 11.65
CA VAL A 346 -27.40 -13.35 11.20
C VAL A 346 -28.49 -14.35 11.58
N ARG A 347 -29.37 -14.00 12.51
CA ARG A 347 -30.49 -14.87 12.93
C ARG A 347 -31.47 -15.19 11.82
N VAL A 348 -31.59 -14.32 10.83
CA VAL A 348 -32.44 -14.58 9.67
C VAL A 348 -31.99 -15.82 8.88
N LEU A 349 -30.72 -16.16 8.96
CA LEU A 349 -30.12 -17.36 8.36
C LEU A 349 -30.30 -18.62 9.22
N GLY A 350 -30.90 -18.50 10.39
CA GLY A 350 -31.06 -19.61 11.36
C GLY A 350 -29.74 -20.02 12.01
N ILE A 351 -28.74 -19.16 12.03
CA ILE A 351 -27.44 -19.38 12.68
C ILE A 351 -27.24 -18.47 13.89
N GLU A 352 -26.33 -18.86 14.75
CA GLU A 352 -25.84 -18.06 15.85
C GLU A 352 -24.35 -17.84 15.68
N VAL A 353 -23.88 -16.65 16.02
CA VAL A 353 -22.45 -16.31 16.05
C VAL A 353 -22.03 -15.97 17.47
N ARG A 354 -20.77 -16.19 17.77
CA ARG A 354 -20.08 -15.68 18.94
C ARG A 354 -19.13 -14.58 18.52
N VAL A 355 -19.02 -13.53 19.34
CA VAL A 355 -18.18 -12.38 19.03
C VAL A 355 -17.23 -12.11 20.19
N GLY A 356 -15.95 -11.91 19.87
CA GLY A 356 -14.92 -11.48 20.82
C GLY A 356 -14.32 -10.16 20.43
N ILE A 357 -14.17 -9.22 21.39
CA ILE A 357 -13.63 -7.90 21.15
C ILE A 357 -12.50 -7.60 22.12
N HIS A 358 -11.39 -7.10 21.59
CA HIS A 358 -10.27 -6.59 22.37
C HIS A 358 -9.76 -5.28 21.77
N ALA A 359 -9.27 -4.37 22.61
CA ALA A 359 -8.59 -3.15 22.18
C ALA A 359 -7.13 -3.18 22.65
N GLY A 360 -6.21 -2.93 21.74
CA GLY A 360 -4.79 -2.94 22.03
C GLY A 360 -3.95 -2.52 20.83
N GLU A 361 -2.67 -2.42 21.03
CA GLU A 361 -1.73 -2.12 19.96
C GLU A 361 -1.57 -3.33 19.03
N VAL A 362 -1.71 -3.09 17.73
CA VAL A 362 -1.44 -4.05 16.67
C VAL A 362 -0.36 -3.52 15.74
N GLU A 363 0.37 -4.42 15.18
CA GLU A 363 1.27 -4.20 14.06
C GLU A 363 0.49 -4.30 12.75
N VAL A 364 0.47 -3.25 11.95
CA VAL A 364 -0.20 -3.28 10.64
C VAL A 364 0.78 -3.80 9.59
N ARG A 365 0.40 -4.90 8.91
CA ARG A 365 1.19 -5.54 7.84
C ARG A 365 0.34 -5.59 6.57
N GLY A 366 0.44 -4.57 5.76
CA GLY A 366 -0.38 -4.48 4.55
C GLY A 366 -1.88 -4.39 4.85
N SER A 367 -2.68 -5.37 4.40
CA SER A 367 -4.09 -5.52 4.76
C SER A 367 -4.30 -6.26 6.08
N ASP A 368 -3.28 -6.93 6.63
CA ASP A 368 -3.33 -7.76 7.82
C ASP A 368 -2.91 -6.99 9.09
N VAL A 369 -3.24 -7.56 10.25
CA VAL A 369 -2.81 -7.06 11.55
C VAL A 369 -2.19 -8.19 12.36
N ALA A 370 -1.10 -7.89 13.06
CA ALA A 370 -0.38 -8.83 13.91
C ALA A 370 -0.17 -8.26 15.31
N GLY A 371 0.27 -9.10 16.23
CA GLY A 371 0.62 -8.70 17.59
C GLY A 371 -0.21 -9.38 18.68
N MET A 372 0.17 -9.15 19.93
CA MET A 372 -0.46 -9.79 21.08
C MET A 372 -1.96 -9.48 21.18
N ALA A 373 -2.37 -8.28 20.81
CA ALA A 373 -3.77 -7.87 20.85
C ALA A 373 -4.68 -8.71 19.94
N VAL A 374 -4.17 -9.15 18.78
CA VAL A 374 -4.89 -10.07 17.88
C VAL A 374 -5.11 -11.42 18.54
N HIS A 375 -4.06 -11.97 19.18
CA HIS A 375 -4.16 -13.23 19.91
C HIS A 375 -5.14 -13.14 21.09
N ILE A 376 -5.13 -12.02 21.83
CA ILE A 376 -6.08 -11.80 22.92
C ILE A 376 -7.51 -11.77 22.38
N GLY A 377 -7.80 -10.99 21.33
CA GLY A 377 -9.13 -10.90 20.72
C GLY A 377 -9.67 -12.26 20.27
N ALA A 378 -8.84 -13.06 19.59
CA ALA A 378 -9.21 -14.43 19.20
C ALA A 378 -9.53 -15.34 20.40
N ARG A 379 -8.78 -15.22 21.49
CA ARG A 379 -9.05 -15.99 22.72
C ARG A 379 -10.31 -15.52 23.43
N VAL A 380 -10.58 -14.21 23.45
CA VAL A 380 -11.85 -13.67 23.97
C VAL A 380 -13.03 -14.26 23.20
N ALA A 381 -12.97 -14.27 21.85
CA ALA A 381 -14.01 -14.87 21.01
C ALA A 381 -14.23 -16.37 21.32
N ALA A 382 -13.15 -17.11 21.55
CA ALA A 382 -13.24 -18.53 21.88
C ALA A 382 -13.92 -18.83 23.23
N HIS A 383 -14.01 -17.83 24.14
CA HIS A 383 -14.71 -17.93 25.42
C HIS A 383 -16.15 -17.46 25.37
N ALA A 384 -16.56 -16.82 24.26
CA ALA A 384 -17.94 -16.34 24.10
C ALA A 384 -18.91 -17.51 23.88
N GLU A 385 -20.10 -17.39 24.47
CA GLU A 385 -21.22 -18.30 24.24
C GLU A 385 -21.95 -17.96 22.92
N ALA A 386 -22.90 -18.81 22.55
CA ALA A 386 -23.74 -18.59 21.38
C ALA A 386 -24.52 -17.26 21.51
N SER A 387 -24.52 -16.45 20.49
CA SER A 387 -25.15 -15.12 20.44
C SER A 387 -24.62 -14.12 21.50
N GLU A 388 -23.42 -14.35 22.01
CA GLU A 388 -22.77 -13.49 22.99
C GLU A 388 -21.72 -12.58 22.34
N VAL A 389 -21.66 -11.31 22.79
CA VAL A 389 -20.57 -10.39 22.53
C VAL A 389 -19.73 -10.29 23.80
N LEU A 390 -18.55 -10.92 23.79
CA LEU A 390 -17.63 -10.96 24.92
C LEU A 390 -16.47 -9.99 24.67
N VAL A 391 -16.10 -9.24 25.70
CA VAL A 391 -15.02 -8.25 25.59
C VAL A 391 -14.00 -8.41 26.71
N SER A 392 -12.77 -7.98 26.46
CA SER A 392 -11.78 -7.80 27.53
C SER A 392 -12.13 -6.57 28.39
N SER A 393 -11.67 -6.54 29.64
CA SER A 393 -11.82 -5.36 30.51
C SER A 393 -11.27 -4.08 29.88
N THR A 394 -10.25 -4.18 29.06
CA THR A 394 -9.68 -3.03 28.32
C THR A 394 -10.75 -2.31 27.49
N VAL A 395 -11.57 -3.06 26.73
CA VAL A 395 -12.66 -2.47 25.94
C VAL A 395 -13.69 -1.81 26.84
N ARG A 396 -14.15 -2.51 27.89
CA ARG A 396 -15.08 -1.96 28.88
C ARG A 396 -14.58 -0.65 29.49
N ASP A 397 -13.30 -0.61 29.86
CA ASP A 397 -12.72 0.53 30.56
C ASP A 397 -12.57 1.74 29.62
N ILE A 398 -12.20 1.52 28.34
CA ILE A 398 -12.12 2.58 27.32
C ILE A 398 -13.50 3.20 27.04
N VAL A 399 -14.57 2.41 27.03
CA VAL A 399 -15.92 2.90 26.74
C VAL A 399 -16.68 3.36 28.00
N THR A 400 -15.99 3.52 29.11
CA THR A 400 -16.61 4.02 30.36
C THR A 400 -17.29 5.37 30.12
N GLY A 401 -18.53 5.50 30.53
CA GLY A 401 -19.36 6.69 30.28
C GLY A 401 -20.23 6.61 29.01
N SER A 402 -20.07 5.55 28.20
CA SER A 402 -20.95 5.27 27.08
C SER A 402 -22.28 4.64 27.53
N ARG A 403 -23.20 4.43 26.57
CA ARG A 403 -24.48 3.74 26.83
C ARG A 403 -24.35 2.23 27.06
N HIS A 404 -23.20 1.65 26.76
CA HIS A 404 -22.98 0.21 26.81
C HIS A 404 -22.89 -0.28 28.28
N ARG A 405 -23.58 -1.37 28.59
CA ARG A 405 -23.56 -2.03 29.89
C ARG A 405 -22.92 -3.40 29.74
N PHE A 406 -22.24 -3.84 30.80
CA PHE A 406 -21.49 -5.08 30.78
C PHE A 406 -21.84 -5.93 32.02
N ALA A 407 -21.98 -7.23 31.80
CA ALA A 407 -22.04 -8.23 32.84
C ALA A 407 -20.67 -8.86 33.05
N ASP A 408 -20.30 -9.07 34.30
CA ASP A 408 -19.02 -9.72 34.63
C ASP A 408 -19.07 -11.21 34.27
N ARG A 409 -18.04 -11.69 33.54
CA ARG A 409 -17.84 -13.10 33.18
C ARG A 409 -16.64 -13.71 33.91
N GLY A 410 -16.08 -13.01 34.89
CA GLY A 410 -14.96 -13.46 35.70
C GLY A 410 -13.58 -13.25 35.07
N ALA A 411 -12.55 -13.60 35.81
CA ALA A 411 -11.17 -13.50 35.42
C ALA A 411 -10.58 -14.91 35.17
N GLY A 412 -9.95 -15.11 34.02
CA GLY A 412 -9.33 -16.36 33.62
C GLY A 412 -7.99 -16.17 32.91
N GLU A 413 -7.32 -17.28 32.66
CA GLU A 413 -6.13 -17.33 31.80
C GLU A 413 -6.56 -17.57 30.36
N LEU A 414 -6.01 -16.81 29.43
CA LEU A 414 -6.20 -17.02 28.00
C LEU A 414 -5.03 -17.86 27.46
N ARG A 415 -5.33 -18.97 26.82
CA ARG A 415 -4.30 -19.91 26.35
C ARG A 415 -3.26 -19.24 25.46
N GLY A 416 -1.99 -19.26 25.90
CA GLY A 416 -0.86 -18.68 25.16
C GLY A 416 -0.73 -17.15 25.31
N VAL A 417 -1.51 -16.54 26.22
CA VAL A 417 -1.42 -15.11 26.54
C VAL A 417 -1.00 -14.96 28.00
N PRO A 418 0.04 -14.16 28.31
CA PRO A 418 0.46 -13.95 29.70
C PRO A 418 -0.61 -13.25 30.57
N GLY A 419 -0.68 -13.63 31.85
CA GLY A 419 -1.50 -12.96 32.85
C GLY A 419 -2.93 -13.46 32.92
N ARG A 420 -3.70 -12.85 33.84
CA ARG A 420 -5.14 -13.10 34.03
C ARG A 420 -5.94 -11.97 33.41
N TRP A 421 -6.98 -12.33 32.68
CA TRP A 421 -7.80 -11.40 31.91
C TRP A 421 -9.22 -11.42 32.43
N GLN A 422 -9.71 -10.24 32.80
CA GLN A 422 -11.11 -10.04 33.15
C GLN A 422 -11.93 -9.95 31.86
N LEU A 423 -12.97 -10.78 31.76
CA LEU A 423 -13.89 -10.80 30.62
C LEU A 423 -15.26 -10.25 31.03
N CYS A 424 -15.90 -9.56 30.12
CA CYS A 424 -17.22 -8.95 30.34
C CYS A 424 -18.10 -9.23 29.12
N ALA A 425 -19.35 -9.61 29.34
CA ALA A 425 -20.35 -9.76 28.29
C ALA A 425 -21.10 -8.45 28.08
N LEU A 426 -21.30 -8.02 26.85
CA LEU A 426 -22.17 -6.91 26.52
C LEU A 426 -23.61 -7.26 26.90
N VAL A 427 -24.24 -6.43 27.70
CA VAL A 427 -25.66 -6.57 28.03
C VAL A 427 -26.48 -6.04 26.86
N ARG A 428 -27.12 -6.96 26.15
CA ARG A 428 -27.89 -6.66 24.94
C ARG A 428 -29.36 -6.39 25.35
N GLU A 429 -29.88 -5.23 24.96
CA GLU A 429 -31.30 -4.98 25.07
C GLU A 429 -32.04 -5.75 23.98
N ARG A 430 -32.75 -6.82 24.31
CA ARG A 430 -33.54 -7.57 23.34
C ARG A 430 -34.56 -6.63 22.71
N THR A 431 -34.31 -6.24 21.47
CA THR A 431 -35.36 -5.58 20.68
C THR A 431 -36.44 -6.63 20.41
N SER A 432 -37.51 -6.54 21.18
CA SER A 432 -38.71 -7.34 20.92
C SER A 432 -39.25 -6.90 19.56
N VAL A 433 -39.10 -7.74 18.57
CA VAL A 433 -39.78 -7.58 17.26
C VAL A 433 -41.30 -7.52 17.62
N ARG A 434 -41.87 -6.33 17.58
CA ARG A 434 -43.33 -6.19 17.56
C ARG A 434 -43.81 -6.89 16.29
N ARG A 435 -44.60 -7.95 16.49
CA ARG A 435 -45.35 -8.65 15.47
C ARG A 435 -46.34 -7.70 14.76
#